data_08e1502c133f5938bd6b65dc8852a900
#
_entry.id   08e1502c133f5938bd6b65dc8852a900
#
_cell.length_a   1.000
_cell.length_b   1.000
_cell.length_c   1.000
_cell.angle_alpha   90.00
_cell.angle_beta   90.00
_cell.angle_gamma   90.00
#
_symmetry.space_group_name_H-M   'P 1'
#
loop_
_entity.id
_entity.type
_entity.pdbx_description
1 polymer ?
#
loop_
_entity_poly.entity_id
_entity_poly.type
_entity_poly.pdbx_seq_one_letter_code
_entity_poly.pdbx_strand_id
1 'polypeptide(L)'
;VKNYDGLDICLLPWINSENIEDVEEFLGICKADIVMCHAEVNGAMSSPGHYHGGGTPVAFFKRFEQVYSGHFHHKSEMGNIRYFGSQMEFTWNDFGDDKHFHILDTETREIEAVRNPLKMFHKVFYDDSNETLMSIKKMNFDHLKNGFVKVIVTNKNEPYWFDMYVENIIKAGPADVKVVEDHSNLDVLNEDEFSGEAEDTLTILTRHIESLNIDGDKAKLDALM
;
A
#
# COMPACT_ATOMS: atom_id res chain seq x y z
N VAL A 1 -23.14 -16.46 8.79
CA VAL A 1 -22.59 -16.55 10.16
C VAL A 1 -22.03 -17.95 10.37
N LYS A 2 -20.85 -18.03 10.97
CA LYS A 2 -20.22 -19.30 11.40
C LYS A 2 -19.93 -19.24 12.88
N ASN A 3 -20.12 -20.37 13.56
CA ASN A 3 -19.76 -20.54 14.95
C ASN A 3 -18.37 -21.16 15.09
N TYR A 4 -17.51 -20.53 15.87
CA TYR A 4 -16.18 -20.99 16.23
C TYR A 4 -16.09 -21.08 17.75
N ASP A 5 -16.15 -22.31 18.30
CA ASP A 5 -16.05 -22.60 19.74
C ASP A 5 -16.98 -21.74 20.62
N GLY A 6 -18.22 -21.51 20.14
CA GLY A 6 -19.21 -20.70 20.84
C GLY A 6 -19.25 -19.22 20.44
N LEU A 7 -18.30 -18.74 19.65
CA LEU A 7 -18.30 -17.38 19.12
C LEU A 7 -18.93 -17.35 17.73
N ASP A 8 -20.00 -16.60 17.56
CA ASP A 8 -20.64 -16.38 16.26
C ASP A 8 -19.97 -15.25 15.51
N ILE A 9 -19.38 -15.55 14.34
CA ILE A 9 -18.73 -14.58 13.47
C ILE A 9 -19.51 -14.46 12.16
N CYS A 10 -19.87 -13.25 11.81
CA CYS A 10 -20.41 -12.90 10.51
C CYS A 10 -19.27 -12.72 9.51
N LEU A 11 -19.21 -13.55 8.48
CA LEU A 11 -18.24 -13.43 7.39
C LEU A 11 -18.94 -12.81 6.19
N LEU A 12 -18.45 -11.66 5.72
CA LEU A 12 -18.98 -10.97 4.54
C LEU A 12 -17.92 -10.96 3.43
N PRO A 13 -18.35 -11.06 2.17
CA PRO A 13 -17.46 -10.85 1.03
C PRO A 13 -17.03 -9.38 0.95
N TRP A 14 -16.29 -9.04 -0.10
CA TRP A 14 -16.04 -7.65 -0.45
C TRP A 14 -17.37 -6.92 -0.69
N ILE A 15 -17.54 -5.81 0.03
CA ILE A 15 -18.73 -4.97 -0.07
C ILE A 15 -18.48 -3.92 -1.15
N ASN A 16 -19.35 -3.91 -2.16
CA ASN A 16 -19.27 -2.99 -3.30
C ASN A 16 -20.68 -2.53 -3.71
N SER A 17 -20.77 -1.74 -4.77
CA SER A 17 -22.07 -1.18 -5.25
C SER A 17 -23.09 -2.24 -5.69
N GLU A 18 -22.66 -3.44 -6.04
CA GLU A 18 -23.56 -4.50 -6.52
C GLU A 18 -24.23 -5.26 -5.38
N ASN A 19 -23.62 -5.32 -4.19
CA ASN A 19 -24.09 -6.12 -3.07
C ASN A 19 -24.40 -5.33 -1.79
N ILE A 20 -24.23 -4.03 -1.78
CA ILE A 20 -24.33 -3.20 -0.58
C ILE A 20 -25.75 -3.24 0.04
N GLU A 21 -26.80 -3.31 -0.78
CA GLU A 21 -28.19 -3.38 -0.31
C GLU A 21 -28.49 -4.73 0.36
N ASP A 22 -28.04 -5.83 -0.26
CA ASP A 22 -28.17 -7.20 0.30
C ASP A 22 -27.41 -7.33 1.61
N VAL A 23 -26.22 -6.71 1.69
CA VAL A 23 -25.40 -6.70 2.91
C VAL A 23 -26.07 -5.90 4.01
N GLU A 24 -26.68 -4.75 3.70
CA GLU A 24 -27.41 -3.95 4.68
C GLU A 24 -28.58 -4.74 5.27
N GLU A 25 -29.40 -5.35 4.42
CA GLU A 25 -30.54 -6.20 4.85
C GLU A 25 -30.04 -7.36 5.72
N PHE A 26 -29.02 -8.08 5.25
CA PHE A 26 -28.45 -9.20 5.99
C PHE A 26 -27.87 -8.75 7.35
N LEU A 27 -27.11 -7.68 7.41
CA LEU A 27 -26.58 -7.15 8.64
C LEU A 27 -27.71 -6.71 9.59
N GLY A 28 -28.83 -6.21 9.10
CA GLY A 28 -30.01 -5.83 9.90
C GLY A 28 -30.56 -6.99 10.74
N ILE A 29 -30.50 -8.22 10.27
CA ILE A 29 -31.01 -9.43 10.94
C ILE A 29 -29.92 -10.33 11.55
N CYS A 30 -28.67 -10.12 11.21
CA CYS A 30 -27.51 -10.92 11.68
C CYS A 30 -27.37 -10.81 13.20
N LYS A 31 -27.16 -11.90 13.91
CA LYS A 31 -27.04 -11.94 15.39
C LYS A 31 -25.62 -12.15 15.89
N ALA A 32 -24.64 -12.21 15.01
CA ALA A 32 -23.25 -12.33 15.40
C ALA A 32 -22.77 -11.10 16.18
N ASP A 33 -21.82 -11.31 17.09
CA ASP A 33 -21.18 -10.21 17.82
C ASP A 33 -20.04 -9.57 17.01
N ILE A 34 -19.36 -10.38 16.21
CA ILE A 34 -18.20 -9.98 15.42
C ILE A 34 -18.51 -10.08 13.92
N VAL A 35 -18.02 -9.09 13.16
CA VAL A 35 -18.04 -9.10 11.70
C VAL A 35 -16.61 -9.16 11.18
N MET A 36 -16.36 -10.02 10.21
CA MET A 36 -15.16 -10.02 9.38
C MET A 36 -15.56 -9.76 7.93
N CYS A 37 -15.01 -8.74 7.31
CA CYS A 37 -15.39 -8.30 5.98
C CYS A 37 -14.19 -7.78 5.18
N HIS A 38 -14.47 -7.38 3.94
CA HIS A 38 -13.57 -6.61 3.10
C HIS A 38 -14.35 -5.42 2.60
N ALA A 39 -14.15 -4.25 3.22
CA ALA A 39 -14.98 -3.08 3.00
C ALA A 39 -14.18 -1.78 3.01
N GLU A 40 -14.56 -0.88 2.12
CA GLU A 40 -14.18 0.53 2.15
C GLU A 40 -15.21 1.26 3.01
N VAL A 41 -14.86 1.57 4.24
CA VAL A 41 -15.80 2.26 5.14
C VAL A 41 -15.57 3.76 5.10
N ASN A 42 -16.65 4.52 4.92
CA ASN A 42 -16.62 5.98 4.87
C ASN A 42 -15.97 6.55 6.15
N GLY A 43 -14.98 7.41 5.96
CA GLY A 43 -14.21 8.03 7.04
C GLY A 43 -13.07 7.20 7.61
N ALA A 44 -12.86 5.95 7.14
CA ALA A 44 -11.72 5.17 7.53
C ALA A 44 -10.40 5.72 6.95
N MET A 45 -9.31 5.57 7.67
CA MET A 45 -7.99 5.97 7.20
C MET A 45 -7.46 4.93 6.21
N SER A 46 -7.31 5.31 4.95
CA SER A 46 -6.80 4.46 3.87
C SER A 46 -5.27 4.36 3.85
N SER A 47 -4.59 5.47 4.21
CA SER A 47 -3.15 5.57 4.39
C SER A 47 -2.84 6.66 5.41
N PRO A 48 -1.62 6.77 5.96
CA PRO A 48 -1.28 7.77 6.96
C PRO A 48 -1.69 9.19 6.56
N GLY A 49 -2.64 9.77 7.30
CA GLY A 49 -3.16 11.12 7.05
C GLY A 49 -4.24 11.24 5.97
N HIS A 50 -4.59 10.15 5.27
CA HIS A 50 -5.61 10.15 4.23
C HIS A 50 -6.85 9.36 4.66
N TYR A 51 -8.02 10.01 4.59
CA TYR A 51 -9.29 9.42 4.98
C TYR A 51 -10.16 9.17 3.75
N HIS A 52 -10.72 7.97 3.70
CA HIS A 52 -11.59 7.57 2.58
C HIS A 52 -12.94 8.30 2.64
N GLY A 53 -13.28 8.99 1.54
CA GLY A 53 -14.52 9.76 1.44
C GLY A 53 -15.58 9.04 0.62
N GLY A 54 -16.27 8.07 1.18
CA GLY A 54 -17.30 7.30 0.47
C GLY A 54 -17.39 5.85 0.95
N GLY A 55 -17.93 4.96 0.11
CA GLY A 55 -18.02 3.54 0.39
C GLY A 55 -19.09 3.15 1.41
N THR A 56 -18.87 2.11 2.19
CA THR A 56 -19.83 1.52 3.11
C THR A 56 -20.13 2.46 4.29
N PRO A 57 -21.41 2.75 4.60
CA PRO A 57 -21.73 3.57 5.74
C PRO A 57 -21.31 2.96 7.08
N VAL A 58 -20.70 3.75 7.97
CA VAL A 58 -20.34 3.32 9.34
C VAL A 58 -21.54 2.77 10.11
N ALA A 59 -22.75 3.28 9.79
CA ALA A 59 -23.98 2.88 10.46
C ALA A 59 -24.25 1.37 10.37
N PHE A 60 -23.82 0.70 9.31
CA PHE A 60 -23.98 -0.75 9.12
C PHE A 60 -23.32 -1.56 10.23
N PHE A 61 -22.26 -1.02 10.81
CA PHE A 61 -21.38 -1.73 11.75
C PHE A 61 -21.55 -1.33 13.21
N LYS A 62 -22.30 -0.26 13.50
CA LYS A 62 -22.38 0.32 14.87
C LYS A 62 -22.84 -0.63 15.97
N ARG A 63 -23.68 -1.62 15.64
CA ARG A 63 -24.27 -2.52 16.64
C ARG A 63 -23.38 -3.72 17.00
N PHE A 64 -22.36 -3.99 16.20
CA PHE A 64 -21.46 -5.11 16.44
C PHE A 64 -20.41 -4.75 17.49
N GLU A 65 -19.98 -5.75 18.25
CA GLU A 65 -18.94 -5.57 19.26
C GLU A 65 -17.62 -5.16 18.60
N GLN A 66 -17.23 -5.92 17.56
CA GLN A 66 -16.03 -5.67 16.77
C GLN A 66 -16.27 -5.96 15.30
N VAL A 67 -15.63 -5.16 14.46
CA VAL A 67 -15.62 -5.33 13.01
C VAL A 67 -14.17 -5.35 12.53
N TYR A 68 -13.78 -6.41 11.89
CA TYR A 68 -12.44 -6.58 11.33
C TYR A 68 -12.53 -6.52 9.82
N SER A 69 -11.89 -5.53 9.22
CA SER A 69 -11.93 -5.33 7.78
C SER A 69 -10.54 -5.46 7.14
N GLY A 70 -10.51 -6.05 5.96
CA GLY A 70 -9.45 -5.89 4.98
C GLY A 70 -9.70 -4.67 4.10
N HIS A 71 -9.09 -4.61 2.96
CA HIS A 71 -9.06 -3.60 1.91
C HIS A 71 -7.90 -2.62 2.05
N PHE A 72 -7.84 -1.80 3.11
CA PHE A 72 -6.71 -0.89 3.30
C PHE A 72 -5.47 -1.63 3.80
N HIS A 73 -4.33 -1.34 3.19
CA HIS A 73 -3.06 -1.99 3.49
C HIS A 73 -2.42 -1.52 4.79
N HIS A 74 -2.79 -0.32 5.27
CA HIS A 74 -2.31 0.24 6.53
C HIS A 74 -3.26 -0.10 7.67
N LYS A 75 -2.70 -0.32 8.85
CA LYS A 75 -3.50 -0.50 10.06
C LYS A 75 -4.21 0.79 10.42
N SER A 76 -5.48 0.70 10.73
CA SER A 76 -6.24 1.82 11.27
C SER A 76 -7.41 1.35 12.12
N GLU A 77 -7.90 2.24 12.98
CA GLU A 77 -9.05 1.97 13.86
C GLU A 77 -10.02 3.16 13.79
N MET A 78 -11.31 2.84 13.73
CA MET A 78 -12.39 3.81 13.75
C MET A 78 -13.58 3.26 14.56
N GLY A 79 -13.69 3.68 15.84
CA GLY A 79 -14.70 3.14 16.75
C GLY A 79 -14.49 1.65 17.00
N ASN A 80 -15.49 0.83 16.64
CA ASN A 80 -15.43 -0.62 16.73
C ASN A 80 -14.90 -1.30 15.45
N ILE A 81 -14.48 -0.54 14.45
CA ILE A 81 -13.97 -1.04 13.18
C ILE A 81 -12.43 -1.01 13.21
N ARG A 82 -11.81 -2.13 12.89
CA ARG A 82 -10.34 -2.28 12.81
C ARG A 82 -9.93 -2.78 11.43
N TYR A 83 -9.04 -2.05 10.79
CA TYR A 83 -8.31 -2.49 9.61
C TYR A 83 -6.98 -3.09 10.05
N PHE A 84 -6.78 -4.35 9.76
CA PHE A 84 -5.55 -5.04 10.14
C PHE A 84 -4.35 -4.70 9.26
N GLY A 85 -4.60 -4.09 8.12
CA GLY A 85 -3.60 -3.91 7.09
C GLY A 85 -3.34 -5.20 6.30
N SER A 86 -2.38 -5.14 5.42
CA SER A 86 -1.96 -6.31 4.64
C SER A 86 -0.93 -7.15 5.41
N GLN A 87 -0.90 -8.46 5.10
CA GLN A 87 0.02 -9.41 5.74
C GLN A 87 1.46 -9.26 5.22
N MET A 88 1.62 -8.64 4.06
CA MET A 88 2.90 -8.40 3.39
C MET A 88 2.82 -7.09 2.61
N GLU A 89 3.95 -6.62 2.16
CA GLU A 89 4.01 -5.48 1.24
C GLU A 89 3.53 -5.91 -0.14
N PHE A 90 2.55 -5.21 -0.74
CA PHE A 90 2.04 -5.47 -2.09
C PHE A 90 2.43 -4.38 -3.07
N THR A 91 2.62 -3.17 -2.59
CA THR A 91 2.94 -1.98 -3.39
C THR A 91 4.04 -1.16 -2.72
N TRP A 92 4.62 -0.21 -3.46
CA TRP A 92 5.60 0.73 -2.90
C TRP A 92 5.06 1.61 -1.78
N ASN A 93 3.73 1.80 -1.70
CA ASN A 93 3.09 2.51 -0.59
C ASN A 93 3.19 1.74 0.73
N ASP A 94 3.41 0.45 0.66
CA ASP A 94 3.60 -0.42 1.84
C ASP A 94 5.04 -0.37 2.37
N PHE A 95 5.95 0.28 1.65
CA PHE A 95 7.36 0.35 2.04
C PHE A 95 7.52 0.99 3.43
N GLY A 96 8.21 0.27 4.31
CA GLY A 96 8.48 0.75 5.67
C GLY A 96 7.36 0.50 6.67
N ASP A 97 6.20 0.00 6.22
CA ASP A 97 5.10 -0.36 7.09
C ASP A 97 5.34 -1.75 7.73
N ASP A 98 4.98 -1.88 9.01
CA ASP A 98 5.07 -3.17 9.69
C ASP A 98 3.85 -4.04 9.37
N LYS A 99 4.08 -5.12 8.66
CA LYS A 99 3.06 -6.07 8.23
C LYS A 99 2.88 -7.21 9.23
N HIS A 100 1.63 -7.65 9.41
CA HIS A 100 1.28 -8.67 10.40
C HIS A 100 0.19 -9.58 9.86
N PHE A 101 0.13 -10.82 10.36
CA PHE A 101 -1.11 -11.56 10.43
C PHE A 101 -1.60 -11.58 11.88
N HIS A 102 -2.87 -11.94 12.07
CA HIS A 102 -3.53 -11.82 13.36
C HIS A 102 -4.16 -13.15 13.77
N ILE A 103 -4.07 -13.46 15.06
CA ILE A 103 -4.71 -14.62 15.68
C ILE A 103 -5.80 -14.10 16.61
N LEU A 104 -7.04 -14.53 16.37
CA LEU A 104 -8.17 -14.25 17.26
C LEU A 104 -8.34 -15.42 18.22
N ASP A 105 -8.26 -15.15 19.51
CA ASP A 105 -8.68 -16.07 20.54
C ASP A 105 -10.21 -16.01 20.68
N THR A 106 -10.88 -17.13 20.46
CA THR A 106 -12.35 -17.19 20.45
C THR A 106 -12.97 -17.16 21.84
N GLU A 107 -12.22 -17.52 22.89
CA GLU A 107 -12.68 -17.45 24.28
C GLU A 107 -12.52 -16.05 24.86
N THR A 108 -11.31 -15.48 24.74
CA THR A 108 -10.98 -14.17 25.32
C THR A 108 -11.36 -13.01 24.42
N ARG A 109 -11.55 -13.27 23.11
CA ARG A 109 -11.78 -12.27 22.04
C ARG A 109 -10.59 -11.33 21.82
N GLU A 110 -9.43 -11.68 22.37
CA GLU A 110 -8.20 -10.95 22.16
C GLU A 110 -7.59 -11.25 20.80
N ILE A 111 -6.89 -10.27 20.26
CA ILE A 111 -6.20 -10.39 18.97
C ILE A 111 -4.71 -10.22 19.19
N GLU A 112 -3.96 -11.25 18.84
CA GLU A 112 -2.51 -11.22 18.77
C GLU A 112 -2.06 -10.85 17.35
N ALA A 113 -1.20 -9.83 17.23
CA ALA A 113 -0.57 -9.44 15.98
C ALA A 113 0.81 -10.09 15.87
N VAL A 114 0.99 -10.98 14.90
CA VAL A 114 2.28 -11.63 14.63
C VAL A 114 2.96 -10.95 13.47
N ARG A 115 4.11 -10.33 13.74
CA ARG A 115 4.85 -9.55 12.73
C ARG A 115 5.40 -10.44 11.62
N ASN A 116 5.22 -10.01 10.37
CA ASN A 116 5.90 -10.57 9.22
C ASN A 116 7.28 -9.92 9.07
N PRO A 117 8.38 -10.65 9.23
CA PRO A 117 9.72 -10.08 9.10
C PRO A 117 10.17 -9.89 7.64
N LEU A 118 9.44 -10.46 6.69
CA LEU A 118 9.82 -10.43 5.28
C LEU A 118 9.49 -9.06 4.67
N LYS A 119 10.46 -8.51 3.95
CA LYS A 119 10.32 -7.27 3.18
C LYS A 119 10.41 -7.59 1.69
N MET A 120 9.52 -6.96 0.91
CA MET A 120 9.51 -7.11 -0.55
C MET A 120 10.10 -5.90 -1.25
N PHE A 121 9.98 -4.71 -0.66
CA PHE A 121 10.43 -3.46 -1.24
C PHE A 121 11.64 -2.92 -0.48
N HIS A 122 12.65 -2.51 -1.22
CA HIS A 122 13.91 -2.01 -0.66
C HIS A 122 14.28 -0.69 -1.33
N LYS A 123 14.52 0.35 -0.53
CA LYS A 123 15.14 1.59 -0.99
C LYS A 123 16.59 1.59 -0.55
N VAL A 124 17.52 1.68 -1.49
CA VAL A 124 18.94 1.81 -1.24
C VAL A 124 19.43 3.14 -1.79
N PHE A 125 20.27 3.82 -1.03
CA PHE A 125 20.75 5.14 -1.37
C PHE A 125 22.19 5.05 -1.87
N TYR A 126 22.45 5.68 -3.00
CA TYR A 126 23.79 5.80 -3.53
C TYR A 126 24.33 7.21 -3.30
N ASP A 127 25.46 7.30 -2.61
CA ASP A 127 26.24 8.51 -2.40
C ASP A 127 27.72 8.13 -2.39
N ASP A 128 28.48 8.62 -3.38
CA ASP A 128 29.90 8.32 -3.50
C ASP A 128 30.82 9.42 -2.96
N SER A 129 30.27 10.46 -2.30
CA SER A 129 31.06 11.59 -1.80
C SER A 129 32.18 11.20 -0.82
N ASN A 130 31.96 10.14 -0.05
CA ASN A 130 32.90 9.66 0.97
C ASN A 130 33.32 8.18 0.73
N GLU A 131 33.00 7.65 -0.46
CA GLU A 131 33.29 6.28 -0.81
C GLU A 131 34.65 6.12 -1.53
N THR A 132 35.07 4.90 -1.65
CA THR A 132 36.22 4.47 -2.47
C THR A 132 35.79 3.34 -3.39
N LEU A 133 36.51 3.15 -4.49
CA LEU A 133 36.28 2.01 -5.38
C LEU A 133 36.28 0.67 -4.62
N MET A 134 37.14 0.56 -3.61
CA MET A 134 37.28 -0.67 -2.83
C MET A 134 36.09 -0.89 -1.88
N SER A 135 35.53 0.16 -1.29
CA SER A 135 34.37 0.04 -0.45
C SER A 135 33.14 -0.36 -1.26
N ILE A 136 32.92 0.25 -2.43
CA ILE A 136 31.80 -0.11 -3.33
C ILE A 136 31.89 -1.56 -3.79
N LYS A 137 33.08 -2.03 -4.14
CA LYS A 137 33.33 -3.44 -4.54
C LYS A 137 33.04 -4.45 -3.45
N LYS A 138 33.12 -4.04 -2.17
CA LYS A 138 32.90 -4.92 -1.01
C LYS A 138 31.49 -4.87 -0.46
N MET A 139 30.63 -3.98 -0.97
CA MET A 139 29.24 -3.89 -0.52
C MET A 139 28.50 -5.19 -0.79
N ASN A 140 27.78 -5.66 0.21
CA ASN A 140 26.96 -6.87 0.13
C ASN A 140 25.48 -6.50 0.04
N PHE A 141 24.81 -7.08 -0.94
CA PHE A 141 23.40 -6.86 -1.25
C PHE A 141 22.55 -8.14 -1.19
N ASP A 142 23.05 -9.21 -0.55
CA ASP A 142 22.35 -10.50 -0.47
C ASP A 142 20.93 -10.38 0.12
N HIS A 143 20.71 -9.40 1.00
CA HIS A 143 19.41 -9.11 1.60
C HIS A 143 18.37 -8.59 0.60
N LEU A 144 18.77 -8.17 -0.60
CA LEU A 144 17.89 -7.68 -1.67
C LEU A 144 17.36 -8.79 -2.57
N LYS A 145 17.84 -10.03 -2.37
CA LYS A 145 17.46 -11.17 -3.21
C LYS A 145 15.94 -11.37 -3.24
N ASN A 146 15.40 -11.51 -4.45
CA ASN A 146 13.98 -11.64 -4.75
C ASN A 146 13.12 -10.40 -4.38
N GLY A 147 13.70 -9.31 -3.88
CA GLY A 147 13.00 -8.07 -3.57
C GLY A 147 12.92 -7.13 -4.78
N PHE A 148 12.05 -6.15 -4.68
CA PHE A 148 11.96 -5.01 -5.60
C PHE A 148 12.81 -3.87 -5.05
N VAL A 149 13.76 -3.38 -5.83
CA VAL A 149 14.75 -2.41 -5.36
C VAL A 149 14.62 -1.08 -6.08
N LYS A 150 14.50 0.03 -5.31
CA LYS A 150 14.73 1.39 -5.81
C LYS A 150 16.11 1.87 -5.38
N VAL A 151 16.98 2.18 -6.33
CA VAL A 151 18.26 2.84 -6.10
C VAL A 151 18.05 4.34 -6.22
N ILE A 152 18.17 5.05 -5.10
CA ILE A 152 17.99 6.51 -5.04
C ILE A 152 19.39 7.13 -5.06
N VAL A 153 19.67 7.88 -6.12
CA VAL A 153 20.98 8.51 -6.31
C VAL A 153 20.98 9.87 -5.65
N THR A 154 21.73 10.00 -4.55
CA THR A 154 21.89 11.25 -3.81
C THR A 154 23.10 12.05 -4.32
N ASN A 155 24.19 11.37 -4.63
CA ASN A 155 25.39 11.98 -5.19
C ASN A 155 26.13 10.96 -6.08
N LYS A 156 26.52 11.40 -7.28
CA LYS A 156 27.16 10.56 -8.29
C LYS A 156 28.33 11.34 -8.91
N ASN A 157 29.47 11.31 -8.23
CA ASN A 157 30.70 11.96 -8.73
C ASN A 157 31.43 11.07 -9.73
N GLU A 158 31.40 9.75 -9.50
CA GLU A 158 32.14 8.75 -10.27
C GLU A 158 31.18 7.78 -10.99
N PRO A 159 30.83 8.02 -12.26
CA PRO A 159 29.86 7.18 -13.00
C PRO A 159 30.26 5.69 -13.03
N TYR A 160 31.51 5.38 -13.16
CA TYR A 160 31.99 4.00 -13.16
C TYR A 160 31.78 3.26 -11.83
N TRP A 161 31.84 3.99 -10.70
CA TRP A 161 31.54 3.39 -9.38
C TRP A 161 30.07 3.11 -9.23
N PHE A 162 29.25 4.02 -9.76
CA PHE A 162 27.79 3.82 -9.78
C PHE A 162 27.40 2.59 -10.60
N ASP A 163 27.98 2.41 -11.80
CA ASP A 163 27.71 1.25 -12.63
C ASP A 163 28.06 -0.06 -11.89
N MET A 164 29.19 -0.08 -11.21
CA MET A 164 29.57 -1.22 -10.38
C MET A 164 28.65 -1.47 -9.20
N TYR A 165 28.17 -0.40 -8.56
CA TYR A 165 27.21 -0.49 -7.46
C TYR A 165 25.91 -1.15 -7.93
N VAL A 166 25.34 -0.67 -9.03
CA VAL A 166 24.13 -1.23 -9.64
C VAL A 166 24.37 -2.67 -10.10
N GLU A 167 25.52 -2.97 -10.71
CA GLU A 167 25.88 -4.33 -11.12
C GLU A 167 25.95 -5.30 -9.91
N ASN A 168 26.48 -4.86 -8.78
CA ASN A 168 26.53 -5.66 -7.55
C ASN A 168 25.12 -5.93 -7.01
N ILE A 169 24.19 -4.94 -7.07
CA ILE A 169 22.80 -5.13 -6.71
C ILE A 169 22.16 -6.18 -7.64
N ILE A 170 22.31 -6.05 -8.95
CA ILE A 170 21.76 -7.00 -9.92
C ILE A 170 22.27 -8.41 -9.68
N LYS A 171 23.57 -8.56 -9.37
CA LYS A 171 24.19 -9.87 -9.04
C LYS A 171 23.61 -10.52 -7.78
N ALA A 172 23.12 -9.74 -6.84
CA ALA A 172 22.43 -10.27 -5.65
C ALA A 172 21.09 -10.94 -5.97
N GLY A 173 20.53 -10.74 -7.17
CA GLY A 173 19.35 -11.40 -7.67
C GLY A 173 18.02 -10.84 -7.17
N PRO A 174 17.84 -9.51 -7.15
CA PRO A 174 16.52 -8.93 -6.90
C PRO A 174 15.55 -9.28 -8.04
N ALA A 175 14.26 -9.18 -7.77
CA ALA A 175 13.20 -9.38 -8.77
C ALA A 175 13.16 -8.25 -9.79
N ASP A 176 13.40 -7.00 -9.33
CA ASP A 176 13.49 -5.81 -10.18
C ASP A 176 14.38 -4.75 -9.55
N VAL A 177 15.01 -3.92 -10.38
CA VAL A 177 15.84 -2.78 -9.95
C VAL A 177 15.48 -1.54 -10.74
N LYS A 178 15.00 -0.51 -10.04
CA LYS A 178 14.71 0.81 -10.62
C LYS A 178 15.69 1.84 -10.07
N VAL A 179 16.35 2.57 -10.95
CA VAL A 179 17.22 3.70 -10.58
C VAL A 179 16.44 5.01 -10.65
N VAL A 180 16.57 5.84 -9.62
CA VAL A 180 15.97 7.17 -9.52
C VAL A 180 17.10 8.19 -9.35
N GLU A 181 17.40 8.95 -10.38
CA GLU A 181 18.50 9.94 -10.42
C GLU A 181 18.05 11.38 -10.15
N ASP A 182 16.75 11.66 -10.11
CA ASP A 182 16.22 13.01 -9.93
C ASP A 182 15.78 13.25 -8.49
N HIS A 183 16.46 14.22 -7.84
CA HIS A 183 16.21 14.58 -6.44
C HIS A 183 15.07 15.58 -6.26
N SER A 184 14.69 16.32 -7.33
CA SER A 184 13.61 17.31 -7.26
C SER A 184 12.25 16.67 -7.01
N ASN A 185 12.13 15.35 -7.17
CA ASN A 185 10.90 14.58 -7.00
C ASN A 185 10.89 13.67 -5.75
N LEU A 186 11.88 13.76 -4.86
CA LEU A 186 11.89 12.92 -3.65
C LEU A 186 10.69 13.18 -2.73
N ASP A 187 10.24 14.42 -2.64
CA ASP A 187 9.03 14.78 -1.90
C ASP A 187 7.75 14.44 -2.67
N VAL A 188 7.78 14.50 -4.00
CA VAL A 188 6.66 14.14 -4.89
C VAL A 188 6.47 12.62 -5.00
N LEU A 189 7.56 11.84 -4.89
CA LEU A 189 7.49 10.36 -4.95
C LEU A 189 6.78 9.73 -3.72
N ASN A 190 6.53 10.50 -2.66
CA ASN A 190 5.74 10.05 -1.52
C ASN A 190 4.23 10.35 -1.66
N GLU A 191 3.83 11.25 -2.57
CA GLU A 191 2.43 11.68 -2.68
C GLU A 191 1.70 11.16 -3.93
N ASP A 192 2.42 10.86 -5.05
CA ASP A 192 1.76 10.66 -6.34
C ASP A 192 1.73 9.21 -6.87
N GLU A 193 2.36 8.27 -6.23
CA GLU A 193 2.36 6.91 -6.78
C GLU A 193 1.13 6.08 -6.40
N PHE A 194 0.13 6.57 -5.69
CA PHE A 194 -1.16 5.86 -5.60
C PHE A 194 -2.13 6.52 -4.60
N SER A 195 -2.94 7.42 -5.05
CA SER A 195 -4.33 7.43 -4.60
C SER A 195 -4.96 6.15 -5.16
N GLY A 196 -5.38 5.25 -4.27
CA GLY A 196 -5.78 3.87 -4.60
C GLY A 196 -7.09 3.70 -5.37
N GLU A 197 -7.45 4.63 -6.21
CA GLU A 197 -8.38 4.46 -7.31
C GLU A 197 -7.55 4.46 -8.58
N ALA A 198 -7.70 3.42 -9.39
CA ALA A 198 -7.16 3.37 -10.74
C ALA A 198 -7.81 4.51 -11.52
N GLU A 199 -7.24 5.72 -11.42
CA GLU A 199 -7.58 6.77 -12.37
C GLU A 199 -7.30 6.20 -13.76
N ASP A 200 -8.33 6.23 -14.59
CA ASP A 200 -8.22 5.84 -15.99
C ASP A 200 -7.04 6.60 -16.62
N THR A 201 -6.22 5.88 -17.38
CA THR A 201 -5.05 6.42 -18.08
C THR A 201 -5.37 7.72 -18.82
N LEU A 202 -6.60 7.85 -19.31
CA LEU A 202 -7.12 9.04 -19.97
C LEU A 202 -7.22 10.24 -19.02
N THR A 203 -7.67 10.03 -17.79
CA THR A 203 -7.77 11.07 -16.74
C THR A 203 -6.39 11.57 -16.34
N ILE A 204 -5.41 10.66 -16.16
CA ILE A 204 -4.02 11.00 -15.84
C ILE A 204 -3.39 11.80 -16.98
N LEU A 205 -3.58 11.36 -18.22
CA LEU A 205 -3.07 12.06 -19.41
C LEU A 205 -3.71 13.44 -19.58
N THR A 206 -5.01 13.56 -19.37
CA THR A 206 -5.73 14.84 -19.45
C THR A 206 -5.19 15.82 -18.41
N ARG A 207 -5.04 15.41 -17.15
CA ARG A 207 -4.47 16.23 -16.08
C ARG A 207 -3.03 16.64 -16.40
N HIS A 208 -2.23 15.71 -16.92
CA HIS A 208 -0.85 16.02 -17.32
C HIS A 208 -0.80 17.05 -18.46
N ILE A 209 -1.64 16.91 -19.49
CA ILE A 209 -1.75 17.88 -20.59
C ILE A 209 -2.21 19.25 -20.09
N GLU A 210 -3.18 19.29 -19.17
CA GLU A 210 -3.64 20.54 -18.55
C GLU A 210 -2.53 21.23 -17.72
N SER A 211 -1.66 20.46 -17.07
CA SER A 211 -0.53 20.98 -16.30
C SER A 211 0.62 21.50 -17.18
N LEU A 212 0.71 21.05 -18.43
CA LEU A 212 1.73 21.51 -19.36
C LEU A 212 1.41 22.94 -19.82
N ASN A 213 2.32 23.87 -19.52
CA ASN A 213 2.23 25.25 -19.99
C ASN A 213 2.75 25.35 -21.46
N ILE A 214 1.97 24.78 -22.41
CA ILE A 214 2.36 24.75 -23.81
C ILE A 214 1.63 25.89 -24.51
N ASP A 215 2.39 26.87 -25.05
CA ASP A 215 1.91 27.84 -26.03
C ASP A 215 1.65 27.13 -27.37
N GLY A 216 0.54 26.42 -27.46
CA GLY A 216 0.16 25.62 -28.63
C GLY A 216 -1.30 25.20 -28.62
N ASP A 217 -1.76 24.70 -29.73
CA ASP A 217 -3.16 24.36 -30.00
C ASP A 217 -3.59 23.10 -29.18
N LYS A 218 -3.99 23.31 -27.91
CA LYS A 218 -4.51 22.24 -27.03
C LYS A 218 -5.61 21.41 -27.70
N ALA A 219 -6.43 22.03 -28.55
CA ALA A 219 -7.51 21.35 -29.26
C ALA A 219 -7.03 20.27 -30.25
N LYS A 220 -5.78 20.36 -30.71
CA LYS A 220 -5.19 19.32 -31.58
C LYS A 220 -4.66 18.13 -30.78
N LEU A 221 -4.22 18.36 -29.55
CA LEU A 221 -3.78 17.28 -28.64
C LEU A 221 -4.97 16.49 -28.10
N ASP A 222 -6.06 17.17 -27.75
CA ASP A 222 -7.31 16.54 -27.30
C ASP A 222 -7.98 15.67 -28.38
N ALA A 223 -7.75 15.99 -29.65
CA ALA A 223 -8.28 15.24 -30.78
C ALA A 223 -7.47 13.98 -31.17
N LEU A 224 -6.30 13.79 -30.52
CA LEU A 224 -5.42 12.61 -30.73
C LEU A 224 -5.54 11.57 -29.62
N MET A 225 -6.32 11.85 -28.57
CA MET A 225 -6.66 10.93 -27.49
C MET A 225 -8.07 10.34 -27.70
#